data_ff2f72ba8f6d0ea07b87832c08077d29
#
_entry.id   ff2f72ba8f6d0ea07b87832c08077d29
#
_cell.length_a   1.000
_cell.length_b   1.000
_cell.length_c   1.000
_cell.angle_alpha   90.00
_cell.angle_beta   90.00
_cell.angle_gamma   90.00
#
_symmetry.space_group_name_H-M   'P 1'
#
loop_
_entity.id
_entity.type
_entity.pdbx_description
1 polymer ?
#
loop_
_entity_poly.entity_id
_entity_poly.type
_entity_poly.pdbx_seq_one_letter_code
_entity_poly.pdbx_strand_id
1 'polypeptide(L)'
;ALLELEVEDIKHQGGRLKNVAEGDIGKRSVEIVGEAHDMNYKKVMRYLRLNSLVPELLDKVDDKKMGFMPAVEISYIRPKNQRLIAVSIDGEQASPSLAQAKKLRELDKDGKLNGDVIDGILSEKKKEDRGVIISTAELEKYFGKEATPAKMKEQIMTLLDEWKEKQPPELAKAPKKMEQDK
;
A
#
# COMPACT_ATOMS: atom_id res chain seq x y z
N ALA A 1 5.35 -4.13 19.43
CA ALA A 1 5.64 -4.64 20.79
C ALA A 1 4.36 -5.11 21.50
N LEU A 2 3.36 -4.25 21.80
CA LEU A 2 2.18 -4.65 22.60
C LEU A 2 1.39 -5.81 21.97
N LEU A 3 0.93 -5.67 20.72
CA LEU A 3 0.19 -6.72 20.02
C LEU A 3 0.96 -8.06 19.92
N GLU A 4 2.27 -8.01 19.87
CA GLU A 4 3.12 -9.22 19.83
C GLU A 4 3.08 -9.95 21.16
N LEU A 5 3.21 -9.23 22.26
CA LEU A 5 3.12 -9.78 23.62
C LEU A 5 1.74 -10.43 23.83
N GLU A 6 0.67 -9.74 23.46
CA GLU A 6 -0.70 -10.28 23.59
C GLU A 6 -0.89 -11.55 22.75
N VAL A 7 -0.38 -11.58 21.51
CA VAL A 7 -0.45 -12.79 20.65
C VAL A 7 0.38 -13.93 21.23
N GLU A 8 1.54 -13.64 21.82
CA GLU A 8 2.40 -14.65 22.45
C GLU A 8 1.76 -15.18 23.74
N ASP A 9 1.19 -14.31 24.57
CA ASP A 9 0.51 -14.72 25.79
C ASP A 9 -0.65 -15.69 25.48
N ILE A 10 -1.46 -15.39 24.47
CA ILE A 10 -2.55 -16.27 24.05
C ILE A 10 -2.01 -17.61 23.49
N LYS A 11 -0.90 -17.58 22.73
CA LYS A 11 -0.26 -18.82 22.25
C LYS A 11 0.21 -19.72 23.41
N HIS A 12 0.76 -19.13 24.47
CA HIS A 12 1.23 -19.89 25.62
C HIS A 12 0.07 -20.44 26.46
N GLN A 13 -1.07 -19.74 26.50
CA GLN A 13 -2.29 -20.22 27.17
C GLN A 13 -2.98 -21.37 26.40
N GLY A 14 -2.89 -21.38 25.07
CA GLY A 14 -3.56 -22.34 24.19
C GLY A 14 -3.06 -23.80 24.30
N GLY A 15 -1.96 -24.06 25.01
CA GLY A 15 -1.50 -25.42 25.33
C GLY A 15 -2.31 -26.11 26.45
N ARG A 16 -3.16 -25.34 27.19
CA ARG A 16 -4.08 -25.82 28.22
C ARG A 16 -5.45 -25.19 27.99
N LEU A 17 -6.35 -25.94 27.38
CA LEU A 17 -7.75 -25.57 27.10
C LEU A 17 -8.56 -25.02 28.30
N LYS A 18 -7.96 -24.93 29.49
CA LYS A 18 -8.64 -24.51 30.72
C LYS A 18 -8.84 -23.02 30.89
N ASN A 19 -8.15 -22.17 30.11
CA ASN A 19 -8.16 -20.71 30.28
C ASN A 19 -8.61 -19.92 29.04
N VAL A 20 -9.13 -20.57 28.00
CA VAL A 20 -9.66 -19.91 26.81
C VAL A 20 -11.15 -19.68 27.01
N ALA A 21 -11.64 -18.47 26.77
CA ALA A 21 -13.07 -18.17 26.82
C ALA A 21 -13.84 -19.07 25.84
N GLU A 22 -15.06 -19.50 26.19
CA GLU A 22 -15.84 -20.41 25.32
C GLU A 22 -16.02 -19.89 23.89
N GLY A 23 -16.12 -18.56 23.70
CA GLY A 23 -16.24 -17.92 22.39
C GLY A 23 -14.97 -17.92 21.54
N ASP A 24 -13.80 -18.27 22.11
CA ASP A 24 -12.50 -18.24 21.46
C ASP A 24 -11.96 -19.62 21.12
N ILE A 25 -12.70 -20.68 21.45
CA ILE A 25 -12.33 -22.05 21.14
C ILE A 25 -12.24 -22.23 19.62
N GLY A 26 -11.07 -22.63 19.14
CA GLY A 26 -10.78 -22.85 17.72
C GLY A 26 -10.31 -21.62 16.94
N LYS A 27 -10.32 -20.43 17.55
CA LYS A 27 -9.74 -19.23 16.93
C LYS A 27 -8.22 -19.20 17.05
N ARG A 28 -7.55 -18.58 16.09
CA ARG A 28 -6.11 -18.31 16.18
C ARG A 28 -5.85 -17.11 17.11
N SER A 29 -4.72 -17.10 17.81
CA SER A 29 -4.33 -15.99 18.69
C SER A 29 -4.42 -14.61 18.03
N VAL A 30 -4.06 -14.51 16.75
CA VAL A 30 -4.16 -13.26 15.97
C VAL A 30 -5.60 -12.84 15.67
N GLU A 31 -6.54 -13.76 15.67
CA GLU A 31 -7.99 -13.47 15.53
C GLU A 31 -8.56 -12.94 16.83
N ILE A 32 -8.21 -13.57 17.96
CA ILE A 32 -8.62 -13.16 19.30
C ILE A 32 -8.10 -11.74 19.58
N VAL A 33 -6.80 -11.48 19.34
CA VAL A 33 -6.22 -10.14 19.50
C VAL A 33 -6.87 -9.14 18.53
N GLY A 34 -7.15 -9.56 17.31
CA GLY A 34 -7.83 -8.72 16.33
C GLY A 34 -9.21 -8.27 16.82
N GLU A 35 -10.00 -9.18 17.33
CA GLU A 35 -11.33 -8.88 17.91
C GLU A 35 -11.23 -7.95 19.13
N ALA A 36 -10.27 -8.16 20.02
CA ALA A 36 -10.05 -7.31 21.19
C ALA A 36 -9.69 -5.85 20.84
N HIS A 37 -9.08 -5.63 19.70
CA HIS A 37 -8.65 -4.30 19.20
C HIS A 37 -9.50 -3.76 18.04
N ASP A 38 -10.65 -4.35 17.74
CA ASP A 38 -11.51 -4.01 16.59
C ASP A 38 -10.73 -4.00 15.26
N MET A 39 -9.89 -5.00 15.11
CA MET A 39 -9.05 -5.20 13.93
C MET A 39 -9.24 -6.60 13.34
N ASN A 40 -9.23 -6.67 12.02
CA ASN A 40 -9.21 -7.96 11.37
C ASN A 40 -7.81 -8.60 11.52
N TYR A 41 -7.73 -9.92 11.60
CA TYR A 41 -6.48 -10.66 11.82
C TYR A 41 -5.37 -10.34 10.80
N LYS A 42 -5.74 -10.01 9.53
CA LYS A 42 -4.76 -9.60 8.50
C LYS A 42 -4.06 -8.28 8.86
N LYS A 43 -4.80 -7.36 9.52
CA LYS A 43 -4.24 -6.10 10.00
C LYS A 43 -3.28 -6.35 11.17
N VAL A 44 -3.67 -7.22 12.12
CA VAL A 44 -2.79 -7.65 13.22
C VAL A 44 -1.49 -8.25 12.66
N MET A 45 -1.58 -9.19 11.72
CA MET A 45 -0.41 -9.81 11.08
C MET A 45 0.52 -8.78 10.42
N ARG A 46 -0.03 -7.74 9.79
CA ARG A 46 0.78 -6.66 9.20
C ARG A 46 1.50 -5.83 10.25
N TYR A 47 0.84 -5.50 11.37
CA TYR A 47 1.49 -4.81 12.49
C TYR A 47 2.61 -5.65 13.10
N LEU A 48 2.38 -6.95 13.35
CA LEU A 48 3.40 -7.86 13.84
C LEU A 48 4.60 -7.90 12.87
N ARG A 49 4.34 -7.86 11.57
CA ARG A 49 5.38 -7.88 10.55
C ARG A 49 6.30 -6.66 10.60
N LEU A 50 5.82 -5.49 11.03
CA LEU A 50 6.65 -4.29 11.18
C LEU A 50 7.79 -4.48 12.19
N ASN A 51 7.65 -5.37 13.18
CA ASN A 51 8.72 -5.69 14.14
C ASN A 51 9.97 -6.33 13.46
N SER A 52 9.85 -6.74 12.20
CA SER A 52 10.98 -7.22 11.40
C SER A 52 11.69 -6.11 10.62
N LEU A 53 11.28 -4.85 10.78
CA LEU A 53 12.01 -3.72 10.24
C LEU A 53 13.23 -3.41 11.10
N VAL A 54 14.28 -2.91 10.46
CA VAL A 54 15.41 -2.31 11.19
C VAL A 54 14.94 -1.01 11.86
N PRO A 55 15.52 -0.63 13.02
CA PRO A 55 15.07 0.55 13.77
C PRO A 55 14.95 1.82 12.93
N GLU A 56 15.91 2.05 12.03
CA GLU A 56 15.97 3.23 11.18
C GLU A 56 14.74 3.37 10.24
N LEU A 57 14.17 2.24 9.82
CA LEU A 57 12.94 2.22 9.00
C LEU A 57 11.69 2.28 9.86
N LEU A 58 11.71 1.70 11.05
CA LEU A 58 10.60 1.76 11.99
C LEU A 58 10.36 3.21 12.44
N ASP A 59 11.42 3.95 12.77
CA ASP A 59 11.36 5.38 13.10
C ASP A 59 10.73 6.19 11.97
N LYS A 60 11.04 5.86 10.70
CA LYS A 60 10.42 6.53 9.54
C LYS A 60 8.92 6.25 9.40
N VAL A 61 8.46 5.08 9.85
CA VAL A 61 7.02 4.77 9.90
C VAL A 61 6.34 5.56 11.01
N ASP A 62 6.94 5.63 12.18
CA ASP A 62 6.41 6.34 13.35
C ASP A 62 6.37 7.86 13.08
N ASP A 63 7.39 8.41 12.43
CA ASP A 63 7.46 9.79 11.96
C ASP A 63 6.52 10.11 10.79
N LYS A 64 5.76 9.14 10.28
CA LYS A 64 4.92 9.26 9.08
C LYS A 64 5.67 9.62 7.79
N LYS A 65 6.99 9.44 7.79
CA LYS A 65 7.84 9.62 6.59
C LYS A 65 7.73 8.45 5.62
N MET A 66 7.32 7.28 6.10
CA MET A 66 7.08 6.09 5.29
C MET A 66 5.67 5.55 5.52
N GLY A 67 4.96 5.22 4.44
CA GLY A 67 3.62 4.66 4.51
C GLY A 67 3.59 3.23 5.08
N PHE A 68 2.52 2.88 5.80
CA PHE A 68 2.34 1.56 6.43
C PHE A 68 2.48 0.38 5.45
N MET A 69 1.81 0.45 4.29
CA MET A 69 1.84 -0.67 3.34
C MET A 69 3.21 -0.86 2.66
N PRO A 70 3.92 0.18 2.19
CA PRO A 70 5.32 0.07 1.79
C PRO A 70 6.22 -0.53 2.88
N ALA A 71 6.06 -0.11 4.14
CA ALA A 71 6.81 -0.63 5.27
C ALA A 71 6.60 -2.14 5.48
N VAL A 72 5.36 -2.62 5.37
CA VAL A 72 5.04 -4.05 5.42
C VAL A 72 5.76 -4.83 4.31
N GLU A 73 5.80 -4.32 3.08
CA GLU A 73 6.53 -4.99 1.99
C GLU A 73 8.05 -5.00 2.24
N ILE A 74 8.61 -3.90 2.72
CA ILE A 74 10.05 -3.78 3.01
C ILE A 74 10.45 -4.70 4.18
N SER A 75 9.57 -4.95 5.14
CA SER A 75 9.85 -5.85 6.26
C SER A 75 10.16 -7.30 5.85
N TYR A 76 9.87 -7.70 4.61
CA TYR A 76 10.24 -9.00 4.04
C TYR A 76 11.65 -9.00 3.44
N ILE A 77 12.28 -7.85 3.28
CA ILE A 77 13.63 -7.70 2.73
C ILE A 77 14.67 -8.03 3.81
N ARG A 78 15.81 -8.53 3.40
CA ARG A 78 16.91 -8.85 4.33
C ARG A 78 17.39 -7.60 5.09
N PRO A 79 17.72 -7.69 6.40
CA PRO A 79 18.09 -6.52 7.23
C PRO A 79 19.22 -5.68 6.65
N LYS A 80 20.20 -6.30 5.99
CA LYS A 80 21.29 -5.59 5.31
C LYS A 80 20.74 -4.61 4.26
N ASN A 81 19.82 -5.07 3.42
CA ASN A 81 19.25 -4.26 2.35
C ASN A 81 18.20 -3.28 2.87
N GLN A 82 17.52 -3.59 3.99
CA GLN A 82 16.66 -2.62 4.67
C GLN A 82 17.45 -1.38 5.12
N ARG A 83 18.68 -1.55 5.65
CA ARG A 83 19.55 -0.42 6.02
C ARG A 83 19.95 0.42 4.81
N LEU A 84 20.26 -0.21 3.67
CA LEU A 84 20.52 0.52 2.43
C LEU A 84 19.31 1.35 1.99
N ILE A 85 18.10 0.75 2.07
CA ILE A 85 16.86 1.47 1.78
C ILE A 85 16.66 2.67 2.72
N ALA A 86 16.96 2.52 4.01
CA ALA A 86 16.85 3.62 4.97
C ALA A 86 17.77 4.79 4.60
N VAL A 87 19.02 4.51 4.20
CA VAL A 87 19.99 5.51 3.76
C VAL A 87 19.52 6.18 2.45
N SER A 88 19.05 5.40 1.48
CA SER A 88 18.54 5.94 0.21
C SER A 88 17.31 6.83 0.38
N ILE A 89 16.39 6.49 1.31
CA ILE A 89 15.22 7.34 1.64
C ILE A 89 15.69 8.72 2.16
N ASP A 90 16.75 8.74 2.98
CA ASP A 90 17.29 10.01 3.51
C ASP A 90 18.02 10.81 2.41
N GLY A 91 18.79 10.14 1.55
CA GLY A 91 19.52 10.76 0.44
C GLY A 91 18.59 11.36 -0.61
N GLU A 92 17.63 10.60 -1.08
CA GLU A 92 16.67 11.01 -2.10
C GLU A 92 15.49 11.85 -1.55
N GLN A 93 15.39 11.99 -0.23
CA GLN A 93 14.25 12.62 0.46
C GLN A 93 12.89 12.10 -0.05
N ALA A 94 12.85 10.85 -0.48
CA ALA A 94 11.72 10.22 -1.13
C ALA A 94 11.37 8.89 -0.45
N SER A 95 10.15 8.78 0.04
CA SER A 95 9.63 7.51 0.59
C SER A 95 9.12 6.62 -0.55
N PRO A 96 9.37 5.30 -0.51
CA PRO A 96 8.90 4.39 -1.55
C PRO A 96 7.36 4.31 -1.59
N SER A 97 6.81 4.27 -2.79
CA SER A 97 5.42 3.87 -3.02
C SER A 97 5.25 2.36 -2.79
N LEU A 98 4.01 1.90 -2.68
CA LEU A 98 3.73 0.45 -2.55
C LEU A 98 4.29 -0.36 -3.75
N ALA A 99 4.22 0.19 -4.95
CA ALA A 99 4.74 -0.45 -6.16
C ALA A 99 6.27 -0.58 -6.12
N GLN A 100 6.96 0.49 -5.73
CA GLN A 100 8.41 0.49 -5.53
C GLN A 100 8.83 -0.49 -4.43
N ALA A 101 8.14 -0.51 -3.28
CA ALA A 101 8.43 -1.44 -2.19
C ALA A 101 8.28 -2.92 -2.62
N LYS A 102 7.27 -3.26 -3.42
CA LYS A 102 7.13 -4.60 -4.00
C LYS A 102 8.27 -4.92 -4.96
N LYS A 103 8.65 -4.00 -5.84
CA LYS A 103 9.78 -4.16 -6.77
C LYS A 103 11.11 -4.40 -6.01
N LEU A 104 11.35 -3.63 -4.95
CA LEU A 104 12.52 -3.82 -4.07
C LEU A 104 12.51 -5.21 -3.41
N ARG A 105 11.35 -5.67 -2.91
CA ARG A 105 11.23 -7.01 -2.32
C ARG A 105 11.49 -8.13 -3.32
N GLU A 106 10.99 -8.03 -4.54
CA GLU A 106 11.24 -9.01 -5.59
C GLU A 106 12.72 -9.07 -5.95
N LEU A 107 13.36 -7.92 -6.12
CA LEU A 107 14.81 -7.85 -6.41
C LEU A 107 15.66 -8.36 -5.26
N ASP A 108 15.25 -8.15 -3.99
CA ASP A 108 15.94 -8.74 -2.83
C ASP A 108 15.84 -10.27 -2.85
N LYS A 109 14.66 -10.81 -3.15
CA LYS A 109 14.43 -12.25 -3.28
C LYS A 109 15.31 -12.88 -4.36
N ASP A 110 15.48 -12.19 -5.48
CA ASP A 110 16.32 -12.60 -6.61
C ASP A 110 17.83 -12.37 -6.35
N GLY A 111 18.19 -11.76 -5.21
CA GLY A 111 19.59 -11.44 -4.90
C GLY A 111 20.19 -10.31 -5.72
N LYS A 112 19.35 -9.53 -6.42
CA LYS A 112 19.77 -8.44 -7.33
C LYS A 112 19.71 -7.05 -6.70
N LEU A 113 19.32 -6.95 -5.43
CA LEU A 113 19.15 -5.68 -4.73
C LEU A 113 20.50 -5.18 -4.21
N ASN A 114 20.88 -3.97 -4.60
CA ASN A 114 22.05 -3.22 -4.13
C ASN A 114 21.72 -1.73 -4.01
N GLY A 115 22.64 -0.90 -3.53
CA GLY A 115 22.43 0.53 -3.33
C GLY A 115 22.00 1.25 -4.60
N ASP A 116 22.76 1.10 -5.72
CA ASP A 116 22.47 1.77 -6.99
C ASP A 116 21.07 1.44 -7.53
N VAL A 117 20.64 0.18 -7.38
CA VAL A 117 19.31 -0.27 -7.78
C VAL A 117 18.24 0.35 -6.90
N ILE A 118 18.49 0.48 -5.58
CA ILE A 118 17.57 1.12 -4.64
C ILE A 118 17.41 2.60 -5.00
N ASP A 119 18.51 3.33 -5.19
CA ASP A 119 18.51 4.74 -5.54
C ASP A 119 17.79 4.97 -6.89
N GLY A 120 18.07 4.13 -7.88
CA GLY A 120 17.38 4.16 -9.16
C GLY A 120 15.87 3.98 -9.05
N ILE A 121 15.40 3.07 -8.17
CA ILE A 121 13.95 2.85 -7.95
C ILE A 121 13.31 4.00 -7.18
N LEU A 122 14.00 4.56 -6.17
CA LEU A 122 13.45 5.65 -5.35
C LEU A 122 13.41 6.97 -6.12
N SER A 123 14.39 7.21 -7.00
CA SER A 123 14.41 8.38 -7.89
C SER A 123 13.43 8.29 -9.07
N GLU A 124 12.90 7.09 -9.38
CA GLU A 124 11.81 6.96 -10.36
C GLU A 124 10.65 7.87 -9.95
N LYS A 125 10.27 8.85 -10.78
CA LYS A 125 9.12 9.71 -10.53
C LYS A 125 7.90 8.83 -10.26
N LYS A 126 7.31 8.96 -9.08
CA LYS A 126 6.02 8.32 -8.77
C LYS A 126 5.07 8.67 -9.90
N LYS A 127 4.48 7.66 -10.55
CA LYS A 127 3.39 7.92 -11.50
C LYS A 127 2.34 8.70 -10.73
N GLU A 128 2.22 9.98 -11.03
CA GLU A 128 1.07 10.75 -10.58
C GLU A 128 -0.14 10.07 -11.24
N ASP A 129 -0.94 9.40 -10.44
CA ASP A 129 -2.29 9.03 -10.86
C ASP A 129 -3.07 10.35 -11.03
N ARG A 130 -2.94 10.96 -12.21
CA ARG A 130 -3.75 12.09 -12.61
C ARG A 130 -5.16 11.59 -12.86
N GLY A 131 -5.86 11.28 -11.76
CA GLY A 131 -7.26 10.92 -11.78
C GLY A 131 -8.11 12.17 -11.54
N VAL A 132 -9.17 12.32 -12.32
CA VAL A 132 -10.27 13.23 -11.95
C VAL A 132 -11.19 12.44 -11.04
N ILE A 133 -11.32 12.87 -9.78
CA ILE A 133 -12.23 12.27 -8.81
C ILE A 133 -13.53 13.06 -8.83
N ILE A 134 -14.61 12.42 -9.28
CA ILE A 134 -15.97 12.96 -9.23
C ILE A 134 -16.71 12.22 -8.12
N SER A 135 -17.29 12.93 -7.17
CA SER A 135 -18.01 12.32 -6.06
C SER A 135 -19.29 11.63 -6.55
N THR A 136 -19.68 10.52 -5.90
CA THR A 136 -20.92 9.81 -6.21
C THR A 136 -22.13 10.73 -6.06
N ALA A 137 -22.13 11.64 -5.07
CA ALA A 137 -23.20 12.61 -4.86
C ALA A 137 -23.37 13.62 -6.03
N GLU A 138 -22.30 13.95 -6.73
CA GLU A 138 -22.36 14.77 -7.93
C GLU A 138 -22.89 13.99 -9.13
N LEU A 139 -22.50 12.73 -9.24
CA LEU A 139 -22.95 11.83 -10.30
C LEU A 139 -24.42 11.42 -10.13
N GLU A 140 -24.93 11.31 -8.91
CA GLU A 140 -26.36 11.01 -8.63
C GLU A 140 -27.32 11.98 -9.28
N LYS A 141 -26.91 13.23 -9.51
CA LYS A 141 -27.73 14.25 -10.21
C LYS A 141 -28.02 13.87 -11.67
N TYR A 142 -27.14 13.07 -12.27
CA TYR A 142 -27.24 12.68 -13.69
C TYR A 142 -27.71 11.24 -13.85
N PHE A 143 -27.36 10.35 -12.96
CA PHE A 143 -27.61 8.91 -13.06
C PHE A 143 -28.69 8.39 -12.11
N GLY A 144 -29.14 9.24 -11.16
CA GLY A 144 -30.10 8.84 -10.13
C GLY A 144 -29.43 8.03 -8.99
N LYS A 145 -30.16 7.92 -7.87
CA LYS A 145 -29.63 7.28 -6.65
C LYS A 145 -29.48 5.74 -6.74
N GLU A 146 -30.16 5.12 -7.69
CA GLU A 146 -30.18 3.65 -7.87
C GLU A 146 -28.99 3.16 -8.75
N ALA A 147 -28.25 4.06 -9.38
CA ALA A 147 -27.15 3.68 -10.24
C ALA A 147 -25.91 3.28 -9.43
N THR A 148 -25.36 2.10 -9.70
CA THR A 148 -24.12 1.66 -9.06
C THR A 148 -22.90 2.40 -9.64
N PRO A 149 -21.81 2.61 -8.86
CA PRO A 149 -20.59 3.27 -9.36
C PRO A 149 -19.99 2.61 -10.63
N ALA A 150 -20.12 1.29 -10.75
CA ALA A 150 -19.66 0.57 -11.94
C ALA A 150 -20.48 0.95 -13.19
N LYS A 151 -21.80 1.04 -13.05
CA LYS A 151 -22.71 1.41 -14.14
C LYS A 151 -22.55 2.87 -14.53
N MET A 152 -22.35 3.77 -13.55
CA MET A 152 -22.03 5.17 -13.81
C MET A 152 -20.75 5.32 -14.62
N LYS A 153 -19.69 4.61 -14.22
CA LYS A 153 -18.40 4.63 -14.93
C LYS A 153 -18.53 4.14 -16.36
N GLU A 154 -19.24 3.04 -16.60
CA GLU A 154 -19.48 2.48 -17.93
C GLU A 154 -20.19 3.49 -18.83
N GLN A 155 -21.27 4.09 -18.33
CA GLN A 155 -22.01 5.10 -19.10
C GLN A 155 -21.19 6.36 -19.37
N ILE A 156 -20.39 6.83 -18.41
CA ILE A 156 -19.47 7.96 -18.62
C ILE A 156 -18.46 7.64 -19.72
N MET A 157 -17.87 6.45 -19.72
CA MET A 157 -16.92 6.05 -20.77
C MET A 157 -17.57 6.01 -22.13
N THR A 158 -18.77 5.46 -22.25
CA THR A 158 -19.54 5.45 -23.51
C THR A 158 -19.80 6.87 -24.04
N LEU A 159 -20.26 7.79 -23.16
CA LEU A 159 -20.50 9.18 -23.53
C LEU A 159 -19.22 9.90 -23.96
N LEU A 160 -18.09 9.62 -23.31
CA LEU A 160 -16.79 10.19 -23.68
C LEU A 160 -16.30 9.64 -25.03
N ASP A 161 -16.53 8.38 -25.33
CA ASP A 161 -16.21 7.78 -26.63
C ASP A 161 -17.06 8.39 -27.76
N GLU A 162 -18.37 8.54 -27.55
CA GLU A 162 -19.26 9.23 -28.49
C GLU A 162 -18.87 10.70 -28.69
N TRP A 163 -18.50 11.38 -27.62
CA TRP A 163 -18.05 12.79 -27.69
C TRP A 163 -16.74 12.90 -28.47
N LYS A 164 -15.83 11.97 -28.30
CA LYS A 164 -14.56 11.91 -29.03
C LYS A 164 -14.76 11.72 -30.53
N GLU A 165 -15.71 10.86 -30.93
CA GLU A 165 -16.04 10.64 -32.35
C GLU A 165 -16.64 11.87 -33.02
N LYS A 166 -17.36 12.71 -32.26
CA LYS A 166 -17.98 13.95 -32.77
C LYS A 166 -17.01 15.15 -32.82
N GLN A 167 -15.76 15.00 -32.33
CA GLN A 167 -14.78 16.07 -32.36
C GLN A 167 -14.09 16.20 -33.72
N PRO A 168 -13.81 17.44 -34.19
CA PRO A 168 -13.02 17.65 -35.38
C PRO A 168 -11.59 17.09 -35.18
N PRO A 169 -10.96 16.55 -36.24
CA PRO A 169 -9.68 15.82 -36.16
C PRO A 169 -8.51 16.62 -35.58
N GLU A 170 -8.62 17.94 -35.49
CA GLU A 170 -7.57 18.80 -34.89
C GLU A 170 -7.50 18.71 -33.36
N LEU A 171 -8.61 18.40 -32.67
CA LEU A 171 -8.65 18.24 -31.22
C LEU A 171 -8.41 16.79 -30.77
N ALA A 172 -8.45 15.83 -31.67
CA ALA A 172 -8.20 14.42 -31.39
C ALA A 172 -6.70 14.08 -31.21
N LYS A 173 -5.78 14.99 -31.55
CA LYS A 173 -4.35 14.82 -31.32
C LYS A 173 -3.99 15.34 -29.94
N ALA A 174 -3.65 14.45 -29.02
CA ALA A 174 -3.04 14.84 -27.73
C ALA A 174 -1.85 15.78 -28.00
N PRO A 175 -1.66 16.86 -27.23
CA PRO A 175 -0.53 17.77 -27.41
C PRO A 175 0.77 16.97 -27.32
N LYS A 176 1.58 17.04 -28.39
CA LYS A 176 2.94 16.48 -28.38
C LYS A 176 3.70 17.11 -27.20
N LYS A 177 4.31 16.27 -26.36
CA LYS A 177 5.29 16.75 -25.39
C LYS A 177 6.27 17.65 -26.13
N MET A 178 6.35 18.93 -25.74
CA MET A 178 7.48 19.78 -26.08
C MET A 178 8.71 19.16 -25.42
N GLU A 179 9.59 18.56 -26.22
CA GLU A 179 10.99 18.36 -25.85
C GLU A 179 11.56 19.74 -25.62
N GLN A 180 11.85 20.08 -24.37
CA GLN A 180 12.72 21.19 -24.06
C GLN A 180 14.16 20.68 -24.24
N ASP A 181 14.73 20.94 -25.41
CA ASP A 181 16.18 21.10 -25.59
C ASP A 181 16.66 22.29 -24.77
N LYS A 182 17.49 22.01 -23.78
CA LYS A 182 18.76 22.63 -23.39
C LYS A 182 19.14 22.27 -21.95
#